data_cdda15677d7e70a4122613b8a00a17df
#
_entry.id   cdda15677d7e70a4122613b8a00a17df
#
_cell.length_a   1.000
_cell.length_b   1.000
_cell.length_c   1.000
_cell.angle_alpha   90.00
_cell.angle_beta   90.00
_cell.angle_gamma   90.00
#
_symmetry.space_group_name_H-M   'P 1'
#
loop_
_entity.id
_entity.type
_entity.pdbx_description
1 polymer ?
#
loop_
_entity_poly.entity_id
_entity_poly.type
_entity_poly.pdbx_seq_one_letter_code
_entity_poly.pdbx_strand_id
1 'polypeptide(L)'
;MILQAVVGGFVLDALFGDPAWLPHPVVLMGRCISRLEKFLRARLPGTPQGELLGGAVTAFCLPVGTFLVTSLVCLAAAKLSPWLGLAVQMFWCGQALAARGLAQESTNVYNELVRNDLPAARKAVSRIVGRDTQDLTAEGVTKAAVETVAENASDGVIAPLLYMLIGGAPLALTYKAINTMDSMLGYKNEKYLYFGRAAAKLDDLANYIPSRIAAFLWVAAAAFTGNDAKGAWRIWRRDRHCHASPNSAQTESACAGALGVQLAGPAYYFGEYYPKPTIGDALRPIEPQDILRANRMMYAASGFALAWGAAIRGFLA
;
A
#
# COMPACT_ATOMS: atom_id res chain seq x y z
N MET A 1 -10.14 -14.14 -19.81
CA MET A 1 -9.51 -12.81 -20.05
C MET A 1 -9.04 -12.09 -18.77
N ILE A 2 -9.83 -12.02 -17.68
CA ILE A 2 -9.36 -11.31 -16.45
C ILE A 2 -8.07 -11.93 -15.88
N LEU A 3 -7.99 -13.26 -15.73
CA LEU A 3 -6.78 -13.90 -15.22
C LEU A 3 -5.54 -13.59 -16.06
N GLN A 4 -5.68 -13.60 -17.39
CA GLN A 4 -4.59 -13.24 -18.31
C GLN A 4 -4.15 -11.78 -18.10
N ALA A 5 -5.12 -10.87 -17.91
CA ALA A 5 -4.83 -9.47 -17.64
C ALA A 5 -4.10 -9.28 -16.29
N VAL A 6 -4.52 -10.02 -15.25
CA VAL A 6 -3.88 -9.96 -13.93
C VAL A 6 -2.46 -10.50 -13.97
N VAL A 7 -2.25 -11.69 -14.57
CA VAL A 7 -0.91 -12.28 -14.71
C VAL A 7 -0.01 -11.37 -15.54
N GLY A 8 -0.51 -10.86 -16.67
CA GLY A 8 0.25 -9.93 -17.51
C GLY A 8 0.57 -8.62 -16.80
N GLY A 9 -0.39 -8.04 -16.06
CA GLY A 9 -0.16 -6.83 -15.25
C GLY A 9 0.87 -7.06 -14.14
N PHE A 10 0.82 -8.21 -13.45
CA PHE A 10 1.81 -8.57 -12.45
C PHE A 10 3.23 -8.70 -13.05
N VAL A 11 3.34 -9.30 -14.23
CA VAL A 11 4.62 -9.37 -14.96
C VAL A 11 5.09 -7.98 -15.39
N LEU A 12 4.19 -7.13 -15.86
CA LEU A 12 4.53 -5.75 -16.26
C LEU A 12 5.07 -4.93 -15.07
N ASP A 13 4.42 -4.99 -13.90
CA ASP A 13 4.94 -4.34 -12.68
C ASP A 13 6.31 -4.92 -12.31
N ALA A 14 6.47 -6.24 -12.29
CA ALA A 14 7.72 -6.88 -11.92
C ALA A 14 8.90 -6.53 -12.84
N LEU A 15 8.65 -6.33 -14.15
CA LEU A 15 9.68 -6.03 -15.14
C LEU A 15 9.97 -4.53 -15.27
N PHE A 16 8.95 -3.69 -15.26
CA PHE A 16 9.06 -2.27 -15.61
C PHE A 16 8.80 -1.34 -14.42
N GLY A 17 7.93 -1.74 -13.47
CA GLY A 17 7.46 -0.86 -12.39
C GLY A 17 6.72 0.36 -12.97
N ASP A 18 6.91 1.51 -12.33
CA ASP A 18 6.28 2.79 -12.71
C ASP A 18 7.31 3.79 -13.28
N PRO A 19 7.62 3.73 -14.59
CA PRO A 19 8.55 4.67 -15.19
C PRO A 19 8.07 6.12 -15.07
N ALA A 20 8.93 7.04 -14.66
CA ALA A 20 8.56 8.44 -14.38
C ALA A 20 7.99 9.21 -15.59
N TRP A 21 8.29 8.76 -16.81
CA TRP A 21 7.76 9.36 -18.05
C TRP A 21 6.33 8.93 -18.41
N LEU A 22 5.84 7.85 -17.75
CA LEU A 22 4.52 7.28 -18.03
C LEU A 22 3.46 7.96 -17.17
N PRO A 23 2.36 8.48 -17.75
CA PRO A 23 1.25 9.01 -16.96
C PRO A 23 0.67 7.93 -16.04
N HIS A 24 0.64 8.21 -14.74
CA HIS A 24 0.18 7.25 -13.75
C HIS A 24 -1.23 7.59 -13.24
N PRO A 25 -2.17 6.61 -13.17
CA PRO A 25 -3.54 6.85 -12.72
C PRO A 25 -3.61 7.50 -11.33
N VAL A 26 -2.72 7.13 -10.41
CA VAL A 26 -2.66 7.70 -9.04
C VAL A 26 -2.40 9.20 -9.07
N VAL A 27 -1.58 9.70 -9.99
CA VAL A 27 -1.34 11.15 -10.14
C VAL A 27 -2.62 11.86 -10.59
N LEU A 28 -3.38 11.25 -11.51
CA LEU A 28 -4.67 11.78 -11.94
C LEU A 28 -5.69 11.77 -10.79
N MET A 29 -5.76 10.67 -10.05
CA MET A 29 -6.59 10.54 -8.84
C MET A 29 -6.24 11.62 -7.82
N GLY A 30 -4.95 11.83 -7.53
CA GLY A 30 -4.50 12.89 -6.62
C GLY A 30 -4.94 14.29 -7.06
N ARG A 31 -4.84 14.58 -8.37
CA ARG A 31 -5.34 15.85 -8.92
C ARG A 31 -6.86 15.98 -8.79
N CYS A 32 -7.61 14.90 -8.98
CA CYS A 32 -9.07 14.89 -8.81
C CYS A 32 -9.43 15.11 -7.33
N ILE A 33 -8.74 14.45 -6.39
CA ILE A 33 -8.93 14.63 -4.94
C ILE A 33 -8.74 16.10 -4.57
N SER A 34 -7.61 16.70 -4.96
CA SER A 34 -7.32 18.12 -4.64
C SER A 34 -8.33 19.09 -5.25
N ARG A 35 -8.82 18.81 -6.47
CA ARG A 35 -9.87 19.64 -7.11
C ARG A 35 -11.21 19.48 -6.40
N LEU A 36 -11.62 18.26 -6.04
CA LEU A 36 -12.85 17.99 -5.31
C LEU A 36 -12.80 18.64 -3.92
N GLU A 37 -11.69 18.47 -3.18
CA GLU A 37 -11.48 19.13 -1.89
C GLU A 37 -11.66 20.64 -2.01
N LYS A 38 -10.94 21.29 -2.94
CA LYS A 38 -11.03 22.73 -3.15
C LYS A 38 -12.44 23.18 -3.53
N PHE A 39 -13.11 22.45 -4.42
CA PHE A 39 -14.46 22.76 -4.88
C PHE A 39 -15.50 22.64 -3.74
N LEU A 40 -15.45 21.57 -2.98
CA LEU A 40 -16.39 21.29 -1.92
C LEU A 40 -16.20 22.24 -0.72
N ARG A 41 -14.96 22.52 -0.33
CA ARG A 41 -14.66 23.52 0.72
C ARG A 41 -15.11 24.93 0.34
N ALA A 42 -15.14 25.27 -0.95
CA ALA A 42 -15.65 26.56 -1.42
C ALA A 42 -17.18 26.64 -1.45
N ARG A 43 -17.90 25.52 -1.41
CA ARG A 43 -19.36 25.44 -1.54
C ARG A 43 -20.09 25.06 -0.25
N LEU A 44 -19.41 24.35 0.64
CA LEU A 44 -19.96 23.87 1.89
C LEU A 44 -19.52 24.76 3.05
N PRO A 45 -20.33 24.86 4.12
CA PRO A 45 -19.94 25.60 5.32
C PRO A 45 -18.64 25.04 5.92
N GLY A 46 -17.75 25.90 6.44
CA GLY A 46 -16.53 25.53 7.16
C GLY A 46 -16.80 24.98 8.58
N THR A 47 -17.91 24.29 8.77
CA THR A 47 -18.31 23.63 10.03
C THR A 47 -17.91 22.15 9.98
N PRO A 48 -17.76 21.49 11.14
CA PRO A 48 -17.49 20.03 11.17
C PRO A 48 -18.44 19.20 10.33
N GLN A 49 -19.72 19.58 10.26
CA GLN A 49 -20.73 18.89 9.45
C GLN A 49 -20.54 19.12 7.95
N GLY A 50 -20.22 20.35 7.54
CA GLY A 50 -19.92 20.66 6.14
C GLY A 50 -18.65 19.94 5.65
N GLU A 51 -17.61 19.87 6.49
CA GLU A 51 -16.39 19.13 6.22
C GLU A 51 -16.66 17.60 6.10
N LEU A 52 -17.45 17.03 7.02
CA LEU A 52 -17.84 15.61 6.94
C LEU A 52 -18.64 15.31 5.66
N LEU A 53 -19.56 16.19 5.27
CA LEU A 53 -20.32 16.04 4.03
C LEU A 53 -19.42 16.12 2.81
N GLY A 54 -18.50 17.09 2.75
CA GLY A 54 -17.53 17.23 1.66
C GLY A 54 -16.63 15.99 1.54
N GLY A 55 -16.13 15.49 2.65
CA GLY A 55 -15.37 14.26 2.71
C GLY A 55 -16.15 13.02 2.24
N ALA A 56 -17.41 12.89 2.67
CA ALA A 56 -18.28 11.79 2.26
C ALA A 56 -18.59 11.83 0.75
N VAL A 57 -18.86 13.01 0.19
CA VAL A 57 -19.07 13.20 -1.25
C VAL A 57 -17.79 12.82 -2.02
N THR A 58 -16.61 13.23 -1.55
CA THR A 58 -15.34 12.87 -2.17
C THR A 58 -15.12 11.36 -2.12
N ALA A 59 -15.34 10.73 -0.96
CA ALA A 59 -15.18 9.31 -0.72
C ALA A 59 -16.14 8.43 -1.55
N PHE A 60 -17.26 8.99 -1.96
CA PHE A 60 -18.21 8.31 -2.87
C PHE A 60 -17.87 8.57 -4.34
N CYS A 61 -17.73 9.85 -4.72
CA CYS A 61 -17.60 10.23 -6.14
C CYS A 61 -16.32 9.73 -6.79
N LEU A 62 -15.19 9.74 -6.08
CA LEU A 62 -13.91 9.36 -6.69
C LEU A 62 -13.85 7.86 -7.01
N PRO A 63 -14.14 6.93 -6.08
CA PRO A 63 -14.14 5.49 -6.39
C PRO A 63 -15.18 5.11 -7.45
N VAL A 64 -16.39 5.64 -7.34
CA VAL A 64 -17.47 5.37 -8.31
C VAL A 64 -17.09 5.91 -9.69
N GLY A 65 -16.60 7.15 -9.77
CA GLY A 65 -16.12 7.73 -11.02
C GLY A 65 -14.96 6.96 -11.63
N THR A 66 -14.00 6.50 -10.79
CA THR A 66 -12.88 5.67 -11.24
C THR A 66 -13.39 4.34 -11.80
N PHE A 67 -14.29 3.66 -11.08
CA PHE A 67 -14.88 2.41 -11.54
C PHE A 67 -15.60 2.56 -12.88
N LEU A 68 -16.46 3.58 -13.01
CA LEU A 68 -17.24 3.82 -14.22
C LEU A 68 -16.35 4.15 -15.41
N VAL A 69 -15.39 5.07 -15.25
CA VAL A 69 -14.48 5.48 -16.34
C VAL A 69 -13.61 4.31 -16.79
N THR A 70 -13.01 3.58 -15.84
CA THR A 70 -12.13 2.45 -16.19
C THR A 70 -12.91 1.29 -16.80
N SER A 71 -14.12 1.00 -16.31
CA SER A 71 -15.01 -0.01 -16.89
C SER A 71 -15.40 0.38 -18.32
N LEU A 72 -15.78 1.63 -18.53
CA LEU A 72 -16.19 2.12 -19.86
C LEU A 72 -15.05 2.01 -20.87
N VAL A 73 -13.83 2.41 -20.49
CA VAL A 73 -12.65 2.33 -21.38
C VAL A 73 -12.30 0.85 -21.66
N CYS A 74 -12.31 -0.03 -20.66
CA CYS A 74 -12.10 -1.46 -20.88
C CYS A 74 -13.14 -2.08 -21.82
N LEU A 75 -14.42 -1.73 -21.65
CA LEU A 75 -15.50 -2.20 -22.50
C LEU A 75 -15.39 -1.65 -23.93
N ALA A 76 -15.08 -0.36 -24.09
CA ALA A 76 -14.89 0.25 -25.40
C ALA A 76 -13.71 -0.40 -26.14
N ALA A 77 -12.57 -0.58 -25.45
CA ALA A 77 -11.41 -1.27 -26.02
C ALA A 77 -11.75 -2.73 -26.44
N ALA A 78 -12.48 -3.46 -25.60
CA ALA A 78 -12.88 -4.84 -25.89
C ALA A 78 -13.86 -4.94 -27.07
N LYS A 79 -14.73 -3.93 -27.27
CA LYS A 79 -15.62 -3.85 -28.45
C LYS A 79 -14.86 -3.58 -29.74
N LEU A 80 -13.76 -2.83 -29.71
CA LEU A 80 -12.90 -2.59 -30.86
C LEU A 80 -12.10 -3.84 -31.22
N SER A 81 -11.49 -4.49 -30.21
CA SER A 81 -10.77 -5.74 -30.34
C SER A 81 -10.62 -6.43 -28.98
N PRO A 82 -10.87 -7.75 -28.88
CA PRO A 82 -10.61 -8.50 -27.64
C PRO A 82 -9.16 -8.37 -27.15
N TRP A 83 -8.21 -8.31 -28.07
CA TRP A 83 -6.78 -8.13 -27.76
C TRP A 83 -6.46 -6.72 -27.23
N LEU A 84 -7.10 -5.69 -27.78
CA LEU A 84 -6.97 -4.33 -27.27
C LEU A 84 -7.56 -4.24 -25.86
N GLY A 85 -8.72 -4.83 -25.64
CA GLY A 85 -9.33 -4.91 -24.29
C GLY A 85 -8.44 -5.63 -23.29
N LEU A 86 -7.79 -6.73 -23.69
CA LEU A 86 -6.83 -7.44 -22.86
C LEU A 86 -5.60 -6.53 -22.56
N ALA A 87 -5.03 -5.90 -23.57
CA ALA A 87 -3.84 -5.04 -23.43
C ALA A 87 -4.11 -3.86 -22.46
N VAL A 88 -5.26 -3.19 -22.59
CA VAL A 88 -5.67 -2.09 -21.69
C VAL A 88 -5.82 -2.60 -20.25
N GLN A 89 -6.46 -3.75 -20.06
CA GLN A 89 -6.60 -4.34 -18.72
C GLN A 89 -5.25 -4.75 -18.13
N MET A 90 -4.36 -5.39 -18.90
CA MET A 90 -3.00 -5.75 -18.47
C MET A 90 -2.21 -4.52 -18.03
N PHE A 91 -2.24 -3.48 -18.84
CA PHE A 91 -1.55 -2.21 -18.57
C PHE A 91 -2.04 -1.59 -17.25
N TRP A 92 -3.35 -1.46 -17.06
CA TRP A 92 -3.89 -0.87 -15.84
C TRP A 92 -3.77 -1.77 -14.61
N CYS A 93 -3.79 -3.09 -14.77
CA CYS A 93 -3.47 -4.02 -13.70
C CYS A 93 -2.01 -3.82 -13.24
N GLY A 94 -1.07 -3.64 -14.16
CA GLY A 94 0.32 -3.32 -13.83
C GLY A 94 0.43 -2.02 -13.04
N GLN A 95 -0.18 -0.94 -13.54
CA GLN A 95 -0.15 0.37 -12.88
C GLN A 95 -0.92 0.43 -11.53
N ALA A 96 -1.74 -0.55 -11.22
CA ALA A 96 -2.37 -0.65 -9.91
C ALA A 96 -1.46 -1.30 -8.85
N LEU A 97 -0.43 -2.01 -9.26
CA LEU A 97 0.57 -2.63 -8.39
C LEU A 97 1.73 -1.67 -8.14
N ALA A 98 2.44 -1.87 -7.05
CA ALA A 98 3.58 -1.05 -6.67
C ALA A 98 4.75 -1.90 -6.13
N ALA A 99 4.82 -3.20 -6.45
CA ALA A 99 5.81 -4.10 -5.86
C ALA A 99 7.24 -3.71 -6.26
N ARG A 100 7.47 -3.47 -7.56
CA ARG A 100 8.79 -3.06 -8.04
C ARG A 100 9.18 -1.66 -7.56
N GLY A 101 8.27 -0.70 -7.63
CA GLY A 101 8.53 0.66 -7.16
C GLY A 101 8.90 0.70 -5.68
N LEU A 102 8.16 -0.01 -4.84
CA LEU A 102 8.42 -0.13 -3.40
C LEU A 102 9.77 -0.81 -3.12
N ALA A 103 10.07 -1.92 -3.80
CA ALA A 103 11.34 -2.61 -3.66
C ALA A 103 12.52 -1.73 -4.12
N GLN A 104 12.37 -0.99 -5.19
CA GLN A 104 13.40 -0.09 -5.70
C GLN A 104 13.67 1.07 -4.74
N GLU A 105 12.61 1.75 -4.27
CA GLU A 105 12.78 2.88 -3.34
C GLU A 105 13.34 2.44 -1.98
N SER A 106 12.89 1.31 -1.43
CA SER A 106 13.45 0.77 -0.20
C SER A 106 14.90 0.28 -0.37
N THR A 107 15.23 -0.28 -1.54
CA THR A 107 16.62 -0.66 -1.86
C THR A 107 17.52 0.58 -2.00
N ASN A 108 17.01 1.70 -2.48
CA ASN A 108 17.77 2.96 -2.48
C ASN A 108 18.12 3.38 -1.04
N VAL A 109 17.21 3.23 -0.08
CA VAL A 109 17.51 3.48 1.35
C VAL A 109 18.60 2.55 1.84
N TYR A 110 18.50 1.24 1.55
CA TYR A 110 19.52 0.25 1.88
C TYR A 110 20.90 0.63 1.34
N ASN A 111 20.99 1.02 0.09
CA ASN A 111 22.24 1.37 -0.56
C ASN A 111 22.95 2.55 0.12
N GLU A 112 22.23 3.58 0.53
CA GLU A 112 22.80 4.73 1.22
C GLU A 112 23.22 4.37 2.66
N LEU A 113 22.47 3.51 3.36
CA LEU A 113 22.87 3.01 4.68
C LEU A 113 24.17 2.19 4.62
N VAL A 114 24.33 1.34 3.62
CA VAL A 114 25.56 0.53 3.45
C VAL A 114 26.77 1.39 3.08
N ARG A 115 26.55 2.52 2.40
CA ARG A 115 27.58 3.54 2.12
C ARG A 115 27.94 4.37 3.34
N ASN A 116 27.24 4.20 4.47
CA ASN A 116 27.32 5.02 5.67
C ASN A 116 26.99 6.50 5.40
N ASP A 117 26.19 6.81 4.38
CA ASP A 117 25.67 8.14 4.09
C ASP A 117 24.28 8.33 4.74
N LEU A 118 24.27 8.64 6.05
CA LEU A 118 23.03 8.84 6.80
C LEU A 118 22.18 10.01 6.27
N PRO A 119 22.74 11.18 5.89
CA PRO A 119 21.95 12.25 5.25
C PRO A 119 21.25 11.80 3.97
N ALA A 120 21.93 11.07 3.08
CA ALA A 120 21.32 10.53 1.86
C ALA A 120 20.27 9.46 2.17
N ALA A 121 20.52 8.60 3.15
CA ALA A 121 19.56 7.58 3.61
C ALA A 121 18.28 8.21 4.19
N ARG A 122 18.39 9.27 4.99
CA ARG A 122 17.24 10.05 5.49
C ARG A 122 16.43 10.68 4.35
N LYS A 123 17.10 11.22 3.34
CA LYS A 123 16.47 11.78 2.14
C LYS A 123 15.81 10.67 1.31
N ALA A 124 16.41 9.49 1.20
CA ALA A 124 15.82 8.36 0.49
C ALA A 124 14.56 7.85 1.20
N VAL A 125 14.61 7.63 2.51
CA VAL A 125 13.45 7.15 3.28
C VAL A 125 12.32 8.17 3.33
N SER A 126 12.59 9.49 3.33
CA SER A 126 11.55 10.53 3.31
C SER A 126 10.65 10.50 2.08
N ARG A 127 11.05 9.82 1.00
CA ARG A 127 10.21 9.63 -0.19
C ARG A 127 9.13 8.56 -0.02
N ILE A 128 9.30 7.68 0.96
CA ILE A 128 8.41 6.52 1.14
C ILE A 128 7.70 6.48 2.50
N VAL A 129 8.01 7.42 3.41
CA VAL A 129 7.36 7.52 4.73
C VAL A 129 6.67 8.86 4.91
N GLY A 130 5.62 8.89 5.72
CA GLY A 130 4.91 10.12 6.07
C GLY A 130 5.42 10.82 7.35
N ARG A 131 6.36 10.19 8.07
CA ARG A 131 6.94 10.75 9.32
C ARG A 131 8.12 11.65 9.05
N ASP A 132 8.49 12.47 10.04
CA ASP A 132 9.71 13.28 10.00
C ASP A 132 10.93 12.37 10.03
N THR A 133 11.90 12.64 9.13
CA THR A 133 13.07 11.76 8.93
C THR A 133 14.40 12.45 9.26
N GLN A 134 14.40 13.75 9.56
CA GLN A 134 15.61 14.57 9.67
C GLN A 134 16.53 14.13 10.81
N ASP A 135 15.94 13.63 11.91
CA ASP A 135 16.68 13.26 13.12
C ASP A 135 16.79 11.73 13.31
N LEU A 136 16.34 10.92 12.33
CA LEU A 136 16.40 9.47 12.45
C LEU A 136 17.87 8.98 12.48
N THR A 137 18.17 8.06 13.38
CA THR A 137 19.42 7.29 13.36
C THR A 137 19.42 6.32 12.17
N ALA A 138 20.55 5.70 11.87
CA ALA A 138 20.62 4.65 10.84
C ALA A 138 19.66 3.48 11.14
N GLU A 139 19.54 3.10 12.42
CA GLU A 139 18.55 2.14 12.90
C GLU A 139 17.12 2.64 12.66
N GLY A 140 16.81 3.90 12.99
CA GLY A 140 15.51 4.52 12.76
C GLY A 140 15.12 4.59 11.29
N VAL A 141 16.08 4.90 10.39
CA VAL A 141 15.89 4.88 8.94
C VAL A 141 15.60 3.46 8.43
N THR A 142 16.37 2.47 8.90
CA THR A 142 16.16 1.06 8.54
C THR A 142 14.78 0.59 8.97
N LYS A 143 14.41 0.88 10.22
CA LYS A 143 13.12 0.54 10.80
C LYS A 143 11.97 1.13 10.00
N ALA A 144 12.04 2.43 9.68
CA ALA A 144 11.05 3.11 8.87
C ALA A 144 10.89 2.49 7.48
N ALA A 145 11.99 2.11 6.83
CA ALA A 145 11.95 1.45 5.52
C ALA A 145 11.31 0.06 5.58
N VAL A 146 11.67 -0.77 6.58
CA VAL A 146 11.08 -2.10 6.79
C VAL A 146 9.58 -2.01 7.08
N GLU A 147 9.16 -1.09 7.95
CA GLU A 147 7.75 -0.82 8.23
C GLU A 147 6.97 -0.47 6.96
N THR A 148 7.52 0.45 6.17
CA THR A 148 6.90 0.87 4.90
C THR A 148 6.76 -0.29 3.91
N VAL A 149 7.78 -1.14 3.78
CA VAL A 149 7.69 -2.34 2.93
C VAL A 149 6.61 -3.28 3.45
N ALA A 150 6.54 -3.53 4.75
CA ALA A 150 5.58 -4.43 5.35
C ALA A 150 4.14 -3.93 5.18
N GLU A 151 3.87 -2.65 5.47
CA GLU A 151 2.55 -2.03 5.32
C GLU A 151 2.12 -1.98 3.85
N ASN A 152 2.96 -1.44 2.98
CA ASN A 152 2.63 -1.28 1.56
C ASN A 152 2.64 -2.60 0.77
N ALA A 153 3.22 -3.67 1.28
CA ALA A 153 3.01 -5.01 0.70
C ALA A 153 1.54 -5.42 0.77
N SER A 154 0.80 -5.02 1.83
CA SER A 154 -0.65 -5.16 1.87
C SER A 154 -1.31 -4.19 0.89
N ASP A 155 -1.12 -2.89 1.08
CA ASP A 155 -1.93 -1.83 0.49
C ASP A 155 -1.51 -1.49 -0.95
N GLY A 156 -0.25 -1.67 -1.27
CA GLY A 156 0.31 -1.39 -2.60
C GLY A 156 0.40 -2.60 -3.52
N VAL A 157 0.30 -3.83 -2.98
CA VAL A 157 0.55 -5.06 -3.77
C VAL A 157 -0.57 -6.08 -3.59
N ILE A 158 -0.78 -6.63 -2.39
CA ILE A 158 -1.68 -7.77 -2.19
C ILE A 158 -3.15 -7.33 -2.32
N ALA A 159 -3.55 -6.22 -1.71
CA ALA A 159 -4.92 -5.75 -1.81
C ALA A 159 -5.31 -5.41 -3.26
N PRO A 160 -4.58 -4.58 -4.02
CA PRO A 160 -4.93 -4.36 -5.42
C PRO A 160 -4.92 -5.65 -6.25
N LEU A 161 -4.01 -6.61 -5.96
CA LEU A 161 -3.98 -7.91 -6.62
C LEU A 161 -5.25 -8.72 -6.36
N LEU A 162 -5.76 -8.74 -5.13
CA LEU A 162 -7.03 -9.40 -4.79
C LEU A 162 -8.22 -8.74 -5.49
N TYR A 163 -8.29 -7.41 -5.50
CA TYR A 163 -9.34 -6.66 -6.19
C TYR A 163 -9.32 -6.91 -7.71
N MET A 164 -8.13 -6.94 -8.34
CA MET A 164 -8.06 -7.23 -9.78
C MET A 164 -8.40 -8.68 -10.12
N LEU A 165 -8.12 -9.63 -9.23
CA LEU A 165 -8.54 -11.02 -9.38
C LEU A 165 -10.08 -11.15 -9.35
N ILE A 166 -10.78 -10.29 -8.64
CA ILE A 166 -12.26 -10.28 -8.57
C ILE A 166 -12.84 -9.60 -9.83
N GLY A 167 -12.43 -8.39 -10.16
CA GLY A 167 -13.07 -7.56 -11.18
C GLY A 167 -12.13 -6.86 -12.16
N GLY A 168 -10.91 -7.37 -12.35
CA GLY A 168 -9.95 -6.82 -13.31
C GLY A 168 -9.44 -5.42 -12.93
N ALA A 169 -8.94 -4.72 -13.92
CA ALA A 169 -8.41 -3.37 -13.77
C ALA A 169 -9.41 -2.37 -13.15
N PRO A 170 -10.73 -2.39 -13.47
CA PRO A 170 -11.67 -1.46 -12.84
C PRO A 170 -11.72 -1.55 -11.33
N LEU A 171 -11.80 -2.74 -10.74
CA LEU A 171 -11.80 -2.88 -9.28
C LEU A 171 -10.44 -2.57 -8.66
N ALA A 172 -9.33 -2.94 -9.31
CA ALA A 172 -8.00 -2.61 -8.83
C ALA A 172 -7.77 -1.10 -8.75
N LEU A 173 -8.15 -0.35 -9.79
CA LEU A 173 -8.01 1.10 -9.80
C LEU A 173 -9.01 1.80 -8.86
N THR A 174 -10.20 1.23 -8.67
CA THR A 174 -11.15 1.70 -7.65
C THR A 174 -10.57 1.59 -6.25
N TYR A 175 -10.00 0.43 -5.91
CA TYR A 175 -9.28 0.25 -4.66
C TYR A 175 -8.11 1.26 -4.55
N LYS A 176 -7.34 1.43 -5.62
CA LYS A 176 -6.23 2.40 -5.63
C LYS A 176 -6.70 3.84 -5.41
N ALA A 177 -7.88 4.20 -5.91
CA ALA A 177 -8.49 5.50 -5.64
C ALA A 177 -8.86 5.68 -4.16
N ILE A 178 -9.41 4.64 -3.51
CA ILE A 178 -9.71 4.63 -2.08
C ILE A 178 -8.42 4.83 -1.28
N ASN A 179 -7.42 4.02 -1.54
CA ASN A 179 -6.13 4.08 -0.84
C ASN A 179 -5.39 5.42 -1.06
N THR A 180 -5.47 6.00 -2.26
CA THR A 180 -4.90 7.32 -2.54
C THR A 180 -5.62 8.43 -1.78
N MET A 181 -6.95 8.33 -1.62
CA MET A 181 -7.69 9.30 -0.80
C MET A 181 -7.26 9.24 0.66
N ASP A 182 -7.11 8.06 1.24
CA ASP A 182 -6.64 7.95 2.62
C ASP A 182 -5.23 8.52 2.76
N SER A 183 -4.32 8.17 1.87
CA SER A 183 -2.95 8.70 1.87
C SER A 183 -2.86 10.23 1.77
N MET A 184 -3.85 10.88 1.14
CA MET A 184 -3.87 12.35 0.97
C MET A 184 -4.71 13.08 2.02
N LEU A 185 -5.77 12.46 2.53
CA LEU A 185 -6.79 13.10 3.37
C LEU A 185 -6.91 12.46 4.76
N GLY A 186 -6.42 11.24 4.97
CA GLY A 186 -6.64 10.44 6.19
C GLY A 186 -5.92 10.94 7.45
N TYR A 187 -5.20 12.04 7.37
CA TYR A 187 -4.48 12.61 8.50
C TYR A 187 -5.42 13.16 9.59
N LYS A 188 -5.08 12.92 10.86
CA LYS A 188 -5.85 13.41 12.03
C LYS A 188 -5.36 14.79 12.50
N ASN A 189 -5.00 15.68 11.56
CA ASN A 189 -4.68 17.08 11.85
C ASN A 189 -5.91 17.97 11.74
N GLU A 190 -5.83 19.23 12.15
CA GLU A 190 -6.94 20.19 12.12
C GLU A 190 -7.60 20.29 10.73
N LYS A 191 -6.80 20.23 9.67
CA LYS A 191 -7.28 20.37 8.28
C LYS A 191 -8.16 19.20 7.85
N TYR A 192 -7.83 17.97 8.26
CA TYR A 192 -8.42 16.75 7.72
C TYR A 192 -9.25 15.93 8.72
N LEU A 193 -9.27 16.33 9.99
CA LEU A 193 -9.97 15.61 11.07
C LEU A 193 -11.41 15.24 10.71
N TYR A 194 -12.13 16.16 10.05
CA TYR A 194 -13.50 15.94 9.61
C TYR A 194 -13.58 15.55 8.13
N PHE A 195 -12.89 16.28 7.25
CA PHE A 195 -12.96 16.03 5.80
C PHE A 195 -12.39 14.66 5.42
N GLY A 196 -11.25 14.26 5.97
CA GLY A 196 -10.59 12.97 5.67
C GLY A 196 -11.24 11.75 6.30
N ARG A 197 -12.16 11.94 7.27
CA ARG A 197 -12.71 10.84 8.06
C ARG A 197 -13.43 9.77 7.24
N ALA A 198 -14.15 10.17 6.19
CA ALA A 198 -14.86 9.23 5.32
C ALA A 198 -13.88 8.42 4.47
N ALA A 199 -12.82 9.05 3.95
CA ALA A 199 -11.77 8.40 3.18
C ALA A 199 -11.04 7.36 4.04
N ALA A 200 -10.59 7.73 5.25
CA ALA A 200 -9.90 6.82 6.17
C ALA A 200 -10.77 5.61 6.54
N LYS A 201 -12.05 5.80 6.86
CA LYS A 201 -12.96 4.69 7.18
C LYS A 201 -13.24 3.79 5.98
N LEU A 202 -13.33 4.34 4.78
CA LEU A 202 -13.54 3.57 3.56
C LEU A 202 -12.30 2.73 3.24
N ASP A 203 -11.10 3.27 3.43
CA ASP A 203 -9.85 2.54 3.28
C ASP A 203 -9.71 1.44 4.35
N ASP A 204 -10.02 1.74 5.61
CA ASP A 204 -10.06 0.73 6.67
C ASP A 204 -10.96 -0.45 6.32
N LEU A 205 -12.12 -0.19 5.73
CA LEU A 205 -13.07 -1.22 5.29
C LEU A 205 -12.54 -1.99 4.06
N ALA A 206 -12.01 -1.29 3.06
CA ALA A 206 -11.50 -1.90 1.83
C ALA A 206 -10.29 -2.79 2.11
N ASN A 207 -9.44 -2.43 3.07
CA ASN A 207 -8.27 -3.18 3.48
C ASN A 207 -8.55 -4.24 4.55
N TYR A 208 -9.76 -4.30 5.12
CA TYR A 208 -10.02 -5.18 6.25
C TYR A 208 -9.74 -6.66 5.95
N ILE A 209 -10.25 -7.20 4.87
CA ILE A 209 -9.99 -8.59 4.45
C ILE A 209 -8.60 -8.72 3.81
N PRO A 210 -8.21 -7.87 2.84
CA PRO A 210 -6.90 -7.97 2.21
C PRO A 210 -5.71 -7.99 3.17
N SER A 211 -5.69 -7.14 4.19
CA SER A 211 -4.57 -7.08 5.14
C SER A 211 -4.41 -8.36 5.96
N ARG A 212 -5.51 -9.04 6.30
CA ARG A 212 -5.45 -10.32 7.00
C ARG A 212 -4.95 -11.44 6.09
N ILE A 213 -5.42 -11.49 4.85
CA ILE A 213 -4.88 -12.40 3.84
C ILE A 213 -3.39 -12.12 3.65
N ALA A 214 -2.99 -10.85 3.51
CA ALA A 214 -1.60 -10.45 3.39
C ALA A 214 -0.75 -10.95 4.57
N ALA A 215 -1.21 -10.82 5.80
CA ALA A 215 -0.50 -11.32 6.97
C ALA A 215 -0.27 -12.84 6.93
N PHE A 216 -1.27 -13.63 6.54
CA PHE A 216 -1.10 -15.09 6.35
C PHE A 216 -0.09 -15.40 5.26
N LEU A 217 -0.13 -14.67 4.15
CA LEU A 217 0.82 -14.83 3.06
C LEU A 217 2.25 -14.43 3.47
N TRP A 218 2.39 -13.44 4.36
CA TRP A 218 3.68 -13.07 4.95
C TRP A 218 4.26 -14.19 5.83
N VAL A 219 3.44 -14.85 6.63
CA VAL A 219 3.87 -16.01 7.43
C VAL A 219 4.36 -17.14 6.52
N ALA A 220 3.63 -17.44 5.43
CA ALA A 220 4.07 -18.41 4.43
C ALA A 220 5.34 -17.96 3.70
N ALA A 221 5.44 -16.69 3.34
CA ALA A 221 6.60 -16.08 2.71
C ALA A 221 7.84 -16.12 3.63
N ALA A 222 7.67 -15.92 4.94
CA ALA A 222 8.75 -16.06 5.90
C ALA A 222 9.37 -17.47 5.86
N ALA A 223 8.54 -18.52 5.87
CA ALA A 223 9.02 -19.90 5.74
C ALA A 223 9.76 -20.12 4.41
N PHE A 224 9.19 -19.64 3.30
CA PHE A 224 9.74 -19.83 1.96
C PHE A 224 11.08 -19.10 1.76
N THR A 225 11.25 -17.94 2.41
CA THR A 225 12.46 -17.11 2.29
C THR A 225 13.51 -17.38 3.37
N GLY A 226 13.30 -18.43 4.20
CA GLY A 226 14.25 -18.83 5.24
C GLY A 226 14.24 -17.94 6.49
N ASN A 227 13.14 -17.20 6.72
CA ASN A 227 12.93 -16.41 7.93
C ASN A 227 12.06 -17.18 8.94
N ASP A 228 11.89 -16.65 10.17
CA ASP A 228 11.15 -17.33 11.23
C ASP A 228 9.63 -17.22 11.06
N ALA A 229 9.03 -18.21 10.39
CA ALA A 229 7.58 -18.29 10.22
C ALA A 229 6.82 -18.50 11.55
N LYS A 230 7.43 -19.19 12.54
CA LYS A 230 6.80 -19.38 13.85
C LYS A 230 6.78 -18.06 14.62
N GLY A 231 7.88 -17.30 14.56
CA GLY A 231 7.96 -15.95 15.11
C GLY A 231 6.96 -15.02 14.43
N ALA A 232 6.89 -15.04 13.08
CA ALA A 232 5.90 -14.29 12.29
C ALA A 232 4.47 -14.54 12.77
N TRP A 233 4.08 -15.82 12.90
CA TRP A 233 2.75 -16.22 13.37
C TRP A 233 2.49 -15.79 14.81
N ARG A 234 3.47 -16.00 15.72
CA ARG A 234 3.35 -15.66 17.15
C ARG A 234 3.15 -14.15 17.33
N ILE A 235 4.00 -13.33 16.70
CA ILE A 235 3.95 -11.87 16.83
C ILE A 235 2.71 -11.31 16.14
N TRP A 236 2.34 -11.81 14.96
CA TRP A 236 1.09 -11.42 14.31
C TRP A 236 -0.12 -11.64 15.23
N ARG A 237 -0.24 -12.79 15.85
CA ARG A 237 -1.36 -13.06 16.77
C ARG A 237 -1.40 -12.13 17.98
N ARG A 238 -0.24 -11.74 18.50
CA ARG A 238 -0.11 -10.87 19.67
C ARG A 238 -0.32 -9.39 19.30
N ASP A 239 0.35 -8.89 18.26
CA ASP A 239 0.55 -7.45 18.01
C ASP A 239 -0.27 -6.89 16.85
N ARG A 240 -1.05 -7.69 16.14
CA ARG A 240 -1.84 -7.25 14.97
C ARG A 240 -2.84 -6.12 15.22
N HIS A 241 -3.05 -5.74 16.46
CA HIS A 241 -3.91 -4.64 16.87
C HIS A 241 -3.14 -3.45 17.46
N CYS A 242 -1.81 -3.48 17.43
CA CYS A 242 -0.93 -2.45 17.97
C CYS A 242 -0.71 -1.29 16.99
N HIS A 243 -1.74 -0.87 16.27
CA HIS A 243 -1.69 0.29 15.37
C HIS A 243 -3.03 1.04 15.40
N ALA A 244 -3.01 2.34 15.04
CA ALA A 244 -4.22 3.17 14.97
C ALA A 244 -5.17 2.77 13.84
N SER A 245 -4.64 2.29 12.70
CA SER A 245 -5.40 1.59 11.66
C SER A 245 -5.55 0.11 12.04
N PRO A 246 -6.73 -0.51 11.82
CA PRO A 246 -6.95 -1.93 12.07
C PRO A 246 -6.19 -2.84 11.10
N ASN A 247 -5.53 -2.29 10.09
CA ASN A 247 -4.94 -2.98 8.95
C ASN A 247 -3.41 -2.97 8.94
N SER A 248 -2.75 -1.85 9.26
CA SER A 248 -1.30 -1.66 9.12
C SER A 248 -0.50 -2.68 9.94
N ALA A 249 -0.86 -2.89 11.23
CA ALA A 249 -0.17 -3.85 12.08
C ALA A 249 -0.31 -5.32 11.63
N GLN A 250 -1.17 -5.65 10.69
CA GLN A 250 -1.34 -7.03 10.23
C GLN A 250 -0.05 -7.56 9.59
N THR A 251 0.47 -6.85 8.61
CA THR A 251 1.70 -7.24 7.92
C THR A 251 2.96 -6.79 8.65
N GLU A 252 2.93 -5.63 9.32
CA GLU A 252 4.06 -5.17 10.13
C GLU A 252 4.41 -6.17 11.25
N SER A 253 3.41 -6.68 11.97
CA SER A 253 3.64 -7.64 13.06
C SER A 253 4.15 -8.99 12.54
N ALA A 254 3.64 -9.46 11.41
CA ALA A 254 4.16 -10.67 10.77
C ALA A 254 5.63 -10.47 10.33
N CYS A 255 5.96 -9.30 9.77
CA CYS A 255 7.31 -8.94 9.37
C CYS A 255 8.26 -8.85 10.58
N ALA A 256 7.86 -8.14 11.64
CA ALA A 256 8.64 -8.01 12.87
C ALA A 256 8.98 -9.37 13.46
N GLY A 257 7.98 -10.26 13.54
CA GLY A 257 8.17 -11.62 14.03
C GLY A 257 9.05 -12.48 13.15
N ALA A 258 8.91 -12.35 11.82
CA ALA A 258 9.75 -13.09 10.85
C ALA A 258 11.22 -12.71 10.95
N LEU A 259 11.50 -11.43 11.18
CA LEU A 259 12.86 -10.89 11.26
C LEU A 259 13.44 -10.95 12.69
N GLY A 260 12.63 -11.17 13.72
CA GLY A 260 13.05 -11.13 15.12
C GLY A 260 13.51 -9.74 15.58
N VAL A 261 12.86 -8.69 15.07
CA VAL A 261 13.17 -7.29 15.35
C VAL A 261 11.95 -6.56 15.90
N GLN A 262 12.18 -5.42 16.54
CA GLN A 262 11.11 -4.54 16.99
C GLN A 262 10.89 -3.41 16.00
N LEU A 263 9.64 -3.24 15.55
CA LEU A 263 9.16 -2.19 14.66
C LEU A 263 8.24 -1.20 15.39
N ALA A 264 7.76 -0.20 14.69
CA ALA A 264 6.87 0.85 15.20
C ALA A 264 7.47 1.62 16.39
N GLY A 265 6.67 2.07 17.33
CA GLY A 265 7.09 2.93 18.43
C GLY A 265 6.90 4.42 18.12
N PRO A 266 7.27 5.30 19.04
CA PRO A 266 7.05 6.73 18.92
C PRO A 266 7.70 7.33 17.67
N ALA A 267 7.03 8.30 17.05
CA ALA A 267 7.54 9.00 15.88
C ALA A 267 7.09 10.47 15.87
N TYR A 268 7.79 11.30 15.13
CA TYR A 268 7.41 12.69 14.88
C TYR A 268 6.68 12.81 13.53
N TYR A 269 5.60 13.59 13.51
CA TYR A 269 4.85 13.93 12.31
C TYR A 269 4.61 15.44 12.32
N PHE A 270 5.09 16.15 11.31
CA PHE A 270 4.97 17.61 11.22
C PHE A 270 5.50 18.35 12.45
N GLY A 271 6.57 17.83 13.06
CA GLY A 271 7.18 18.38 14.29
C GLY A 271 6.48 17.98 15.59
N GLU A 272 5.36 17.26 15.54
CA GLU A 272 4.62 16.78 16.71
C GLU A 272 4.97 15.35 17.09
N TYR A 273 5.10 15.07 18.38
CA TYR A 273 5.39 13.75 18.92
C TYR A 273 4.14 12.92 19.04
N TYR A 274 4.13 11.74 18.39
CA TYR A 274 3.04 10.78 18.44
C TYR A 274 3.50 9.50 19.16
N PRO A 275 2.95 9.21 20.36
CA PRO A 275 3.21 7.94 21.03
C PRO A 275 2.50 6.81 20.29
N LYS A 276 3.28 5.83 19.86
CA LYS A 276 2.77 4.61 19.23
C LYS A 276 3.32 3.40 19.97
N PRO A 277 2.54 2.32 20.13
CA PRO A 277 3.06 1.07 20.66
C PRO A 277 4.14 0.49 19.74
N THR A 278 5.05 -0.26 20.31
CA THR A 278 6.01 -1.06 19.54
C THR A 278 5.36 -2.37 19.07
N ILE A 279 5.88 -2.93 17.99
CA ILE A 279 5.43 -4.18 17.36
C ILE A 279 6.63 -5.13 17.29
N GLY A 280 6.46 -6.37 17.75
CA GLY A 280 7.52 -7.36 17.76
C GLY A 280 8.42 -7.32 19.00
N ASP A 281 9.35 -8.26 19.05
CA ASP A 281 10.33 -8.41 20.11
C ASP A 281 11.73 -8.06 19.56
N ALA A 282 12.52 -7.31 20.33
CA ALA A 282 13.89 -6.95 19.98
C ALA A 282 14.84 -8.14 20.28
N LEU A 283 14.69 -9.26 19.53
CA LEU A 283 15.55 -10.45 19.72
C LEU A 283 16.97 -10.20 19.17
N ARG A 284 17.10 -9.27 18.25
CA ARG A 284 18.35 -8.75 17.72
C ARG A 284 18.18 -7.28 17.28
N PRO A 285 19.28 -6.54 17.13
CA PRO A 285 19.23 -5.24 16.48
C PRO A 285 18.72 -5.37 15.03
N ILE A 286 17.98 -4.36 14.56
CA ILE A 286 17.61 -4.25 13.15
C ILE A 286 18.84 -3.77 12.35
N GLU A 287 19.02 -4.30 11.17
CA GLU A 287 20.16 -4.00 10.30
C GLU A 287 19.70 -3.68 8.87
N PRO A 288 20.46 -2.92 8.07
CA PRO A 288 20.06 -2.53 6.71
C PRO A 288 19.62 -3.71 5.84
N GLN A 289 20.21 -4.89 6.02
CA GLN A 289 19.84 -6.13 5.34
C GLN A 289 18.38 -6.53 5.53
N ASP A 290 17.73 -6.07 6.60
CA ASP A 290 16.32 -6.39 6.86
C ASP A 290 15.38 -5.75 5.84
N ILE A 291 15.79 -4.66 5.22
CA ILE A 291 15.06 -4.05 4.09
C ILE A 291 15.00 -5.06 2.93
N LEU A 292 16.12 -5.69 2.59
CA LEU A 292 16.16 -6.69 1.51
C LEU A 292 15.43 -7.99 1.87
N ARG A 293 15.48 -8.40 3.15
CA ARG A 293 14.68 -9.54 3.64
C ARG A 293 13.19 -9.26 3.54
N ALA A 294 12.74 -8.07 3.94
CA ALA A 294 11.34 -7.64 3.81
C ALA A 294 10.90 -7.60 2.33
N ASN A 295 11.72 -7.06 1.42
CA ASN A 295 11.44 -7.08 -0.02
C ASN A 295 11.29 -8.51 -0.57
N ARG A 296 12.15 -9.46 -0.16
CA ARG A 296 12.01 -10.86 -0.58
C ARG A 296 10.72 -11.49 -0.09
N MET A 297 10.33 -11.23 1.17
CA MET A 297 9.06 -11.71 1.72
C MET A 297 7.86 -11.08 1.00
N MET A 298 7.90 -9.79 0.67
CA MET A 298 6.87 -9.11 -0.12
C MET A 298 6.68 -9.77 -1.49
N TYR A 299 7.76 -10.02 -2.24
CA TYR A 299 7.66 -10.69 -3.53
C TYR A 299 7.15 -12.13 -3.42
N ALA A 300 7.59 -12.89 -2.41
CA ALA A 300 7.09 -14.23 -2.18
C ALA A 300 5.60 -14.23 -1.83
N ALA A 301 5.17 -13.32 -0.94
CA ALA A 301 3.76 -13.16 -0.56
C ALA A 301 2.88 -12.76 -1.75
N SER A 302 3.35 -11.85 -2.62
CA SER A 302 2.63 -11.45 -3.82
C SER A 302 2.52 -12.59 -4.85
N GLY A 303 3.57 -13.38 -5.01
CA GLY A 303 3.55 -14.60 -5.83
C GLY A 303 2.55 -15.64 -5.32
N PHE A 304 2.48 -15.85 -4.00
CA PHE A 304 1.49 -16.72 -3.37
C PHE A 304 0.06 -16.18 -3.54
N ALA A 305 -0.15 -14.87 -3.41
CA ALA A 305 -1.45 -14.24 -3.66
C ALA A 305 -1.92 -14.48 -5.09
N LEU A 306 -1.03 -14.29 -6.07
CA LEU A 306 -1.34 -14.54 -7.49
C LEU A 306 -1.67 -16.01 -7.74
N ALA A 307 -0.84 -16.94 -7.25
CA ALA A 307 -1.03 -18.37 -7.43
C ALA A 307 -2.36 -18.86 -6.80
N TRP A 308 -2.63 -18.44 -5.56
CA TRP A 308 -3.86 -18.78 -4.85
C TRP A 308 -5.10 -18.20 -5.54
N GLY A 309 -5.06 -16.93 -5.93
CA GLY A 309 -6.18 -16.31 -6.63
C GLY A 309 -6.40 -16.89 -8.03
N ALA A 310 -5.33 -17.27 -8.74
CA ALA A 310 -5.43 -17.97 -10.03
C ALA A 310 -6.08 -19.35 -9.87
N ALA A 311 -5.71 -20.10 -8.83
CA ALA A 311 -6.30 -21.40 -8.52
C ALA A 311 -7.80 -21.28 -8.23
N ILE A 312 -8.20 -20.34 -7.34
CA ILE A 312 -9.63 -20.12 -7.04
C ILE A 312 -10.40 -19.75 -8.30
N ARG A 313 -9.86 -18.86 -9.12
CA ARG A 313 -10.54 -18.44 -10.34
C ARG A 313 -10.62 -19.54 -11.39
N GLY A 314 -9.63 -20.44 -11.45
CA GLY A 314 -9.65 -21.63 -12.30
C GLY A 314 -10.71 -22.65 -11.88
N PHE A 315 -11.05 -22.73 -10.58
CA PHE A 315 -12.14 -23.59 -10.08
C PHE A 315 -13.53 -23.00 -10.33
N LEU A 316 -13.64 -21.67 -10.47
CA LEU A 316 -14.92 -20.96 -10.66
C LEU A 316 -15.25 -20.71 -12.15
N ALA A 317 -14.34 -21.00 -13.07
CA ALA A 317 -14.49 -20.80 -14.51
C ALA A 317 -14.91 -22.09 -15.23
#